data_a9c16a84496dab9bfccd6ca5d616e0b0
#
_entry.id   a9c16a84496dab9bfccd6ca5d616e0b0
#
_cell.length_a   1.000
_cell.length_b   1.000
_cell.length_c   1.000
_cell.angle_alpha   90.00
_cell.angle_beta   90.00
_cell.angle_gamma   90.00
#
_symmetry.space_group_name_H-M   'P 1'
#
loop_
_entity.id
_entity.type
_entity.pdbx_description
1 polymer ?
#
loop_
_entity_poly.entity_id
_entity_poly.type
_entity_poly.pdbx_seq_one_letter_code
_entity_poly.pdbx_strand_id
1 'polypeptide(L)'
;MKKYQIFAKQEKWSIVRRVEESSNKERELAKLGIPKSTYYDWKRNRCETKKKTPHAIWNKTPEKIEKKIKEYRLSGDPFKQSPARITEQLERNESYIMAESGVKSVLERLGLNGMLRPRRKRYHIRPKAEKFLDVASLDDIEFIRVKPRDTYVLNFTDEASYFALESKVRDHRTNACAIGRGLKQIRANYGRYPKCIRLDNAMAHKAIKVIKFCRKNNIEMDFITKGCPEENWPVESWQRNLNQDVIYRHGYGTIREWQEAIDTYRHFHNHLKRLRSDHIKRTPAEIAFAFTSPLTQARLKATLKRKHCGQTAVQKFINLPSQPKYIKMPYFKPLPVSEMCVS
;
A
#
# COMPACT_ATOMS: atom_id res chain seq x y z
N MET A 1 6.36 -38.07 -22.75
CA MET A 1 7.41 -37.32 -22.01
C MET A 1 8.54 -38.26 -21.67
N LYS A 2 9.77 -38.08 -22.21
CA LYS A 2 10.93 -38.88 -21.87
C LYS A 2 11.37 -38.54 -20.44
N LYS A 3 11.29 -39.50 -19.52
CA LYS A 3 11.82 -39.34 -18.15
C LYS A 3 13.34 -39.21 -18.28
N TYR A 4 13.89 -38.08 -17.79
CA TYR A 4 15.33 -37.91 -17.67
C TYR A 4 15.84 -38.84 -16.59
N GLN A 5 16.64 -39.87 -16.98
CA GLN A 5 17.33 -40.72 -16.02
C GLN A 5 18.50 -39.92 -15.39
N ILE A 6 18.52 -39.85 -14.07
CA ILE A 6 19.62 -39.25 -13.31
C ILE A 6 20.56 -40.39 -12.93
N PHE A 7 21.77 -40.35 -13.46
CA PHE A 7 22.80 -41.36 -13.18
C PHE A 7 23.74 -40.86 -12.07
N ALA A 8 24.07 -41.71 -11.10
CA ALA A 8 25.09 -41.43 -10.11
C ALA A 8 26.51 -41.39 -10.75
N LYS A 9 27.47 -40.74 -10.07
CA LYS A 9 28.85 -40.61 -10.61
C LYS A 9 29.47 -41.95 -10.95
N GLN A 10 29.30 -42.97 -10.10
CA GLN A 10 29.79 -44.32 -10.31
C GLN A 10 29.15 -44.99 -11.51
N GLU A 11 27.85 -44.85 -11.69
CA GLU A 11 27.12 -45.39 -12.85
C GLU A 11 27.60 -44.74 -14.16
N LYS A 12 27.85 -43.44 -14.17
CA LYS A 12 28.40 -42.74 -15.34
C LYS A 12 29.77 -43.30 -15.70
N TRP A 13 30.62 -43.53 -14.70
CA TRP A 13 31.95 -44.13 -14.91
C TRP A 13 31.87 -45.53 -15.46
N SER A 14 31.02 -46.41 -14.93
CA SER A 14 30.83 -47.75 -15.43
C SER A 14 30.34 -47.78 -16.88
N ILE A 15 29.40 -46.86 -17.21
CA ILE A 15 28.90 -46.72 -18.59
C ILE A 15 30.01 -46.24 -19.53
N VAL A 16 30.77 -45.21 -19.15
CA VAL A 16 31.87 -44.69 -19.97
C VAL A 16 32.91 -45.78 -20.24
N ARG A 17 33.30 -46.53 -19.21
CA ARG A 17 34.25 -47.65 -19.33
C ARG A 17 33.74 -48.75 -20.26
N ARG A 18 32.49 -49.16 -20.07
CA ARG A 18 31.83 -50.17 -20.91
C ARG A 18 31.76 -49.76 -22.38
N VAL A 19 31.47 -48.51 -22.68
CA VAL A 19 31.44 -47.99 -24.04
C VAL A 19 32.84 -47.89 -24.64
N GLU A 20 33.87 -47.61 -23.84
CA GLU A 20 35.27 -47.57 -24.31
C GLU A 20 35.83 -48.96 -24.64
N GLU A 21 35.44 -49.98 -23.91
CA GLU A 21 35.81 -51.37 -24.11
C GLU A 21 35.05 -52.05 -25.30
N SER A 22 33.99 -51.41 -25.78
CA SER A 22 33.19 -51.85 -26.89
C SER A 22 33.85 -51.58 -28.25
N SER A 23 33.83 -52.59 -29.16
CA SER A 23 34.31 -52.43 -30.54
C SER A 23 33.46 -51.46 -31.38
N ASN A 24 32.18 -51.25 -31.02
CA ASN A 24 31.28 -50.29 -31.67
C ASN A 24 30.58 -49.42 -30.66
N LYS A 25 31.16 -48.26 -30.41
CA LYS A 25 30.67 -47.26 -29.40
C LYS A 25 29.26 -46.77 -29.68
N GLU A 26 28.89 -46.59 -30.95
CA GLU A 26 27.59 -46.07 -31.32
C GLU A 26 26.47 -47.07 -31.03
N ARG A 27 26.72 -48.32 -31.35
CA ARG A 27 25.77 -49.42 -31.12
C ARG A 27 25.55 -49.63 -29.61
N GLU A 28 26.64 -49.53 -28.83
CA GLU A 28 26.55 -49.69 -27.37
C GLU A 28 25.82 -48.54 -26.70
N LEU A 29 26.06 -47.30 -27.13
CA LEU A 29 25.31 -46.12 -26.67
C LEU A 29 23.83 -46.19 -27.02
N ALA A 30 23.50 -46.67 -28.22
CA ALA A 30 22.13 -46.89 -28.64
C ALA A 30 21.40 -47.92 -27.77
N LYS A 31 22.06 -49.04 -27.41
CA LYS A 31 21.52 -50.06 -26.49
C LYS A 31 21.25 -49.49 -25.09
N LEU A 32 22.11 -48.60 -24.61
CA LEU A 32 21.99 -47.98 -23.30
C LEU A 32 21.03 -46.78 -23.31
N GLY A 33 20.52 -46.37 -24.48
CA GLY A 33 19.65 -45.22 -24.63
C GLY A 33 20.29 -43.88 -24.30
N ILE A 34 21.63 -43.81 -24.39
CA ILE A 34 22.39 -42.60 -24.02
C ILE A 34 22.80 -41.82 -25.27
N PRO A 35 22.46 -40.55 -25.39
CA PRO A 35 22.88 -39.68 -26.48
C PRO A 35 24.41 -39.56 -26.54
N LYS A 36 25.00 -39.53 -27.76
CA LYS A 36 26.45 -39.32 -27.95
C LYS A 36 26.94 -38.05 -27.23
N SER A 37 26.19 -36.96 -27.30
CA SER A 37 26.53 -35.73 -26.63
C SER A 37 26.70 -35.89 -25.11
N THR A 38 25.81 -36.64 -24.48
CA THR A 38 25.85 -36.95 -23.05
C THR A 38 27.06 -37.78 -22.67
N TYR A 39 27.38 -38.79 -23.47
CA TYR A 39 28.58 -39.63 -23.28
C TYR A 39 29.86 -38.80 -23.34
N TYR A 40 30.04 -37.98 -24.40
CA TYR A 40 31.22 -37.16 -24.55
C TYR A 40 31.31 -36.08 -23.47
N ASP A 41 30.20 -35.57 -23.00
CA ASP A 41 30.18 -34.61 -21.88
C ASP A 41 30.62 -35.30 -20.57
N TRP A 42 30.16 -36.49 -20.27
CA TRP A 42 30.61 -37.26 -19.11
C TRP A 42 32.11 -37.59 -19.20
N LYS A 43 32.60 -37.99 -20.35
CA LYS A 43 34.03 -38.28 -20.57
C LYS A 43 34.87 -37.03 -20.36
N ARG A 44 34.48 -35.88 -20.94
CA ARG A 44 35.17 -34.58 -20.82
C ARG A 44 35.21 -34.09 -19.39
N ASN A 45 34.13 -34.22 -18.68
CA ASN A 45 33.97 -33.70 -17.31
C ASN A 45 34.30 -34.76 -16.24
N ARG A 46 34.97 -35.87 -16.58
CA ARG A 46 35.33 -36.96 -15.66
C ARG A 46 34.15 -37.41 -14.82
N CYS A 47 32.98 -37.55 -15.46
CA CYS A 47 31.69 -37.89 -14.82
C CYS A 47 31.27 -36.98 -13.66
N GLU A 48 31.93 -35.89 -13.49
CA GLU A 48 31.53 -34.86 -12.49
C GLU A 48 30.39 -34.01 -13.05
N THR A 49 29.35 -33.85 -12.26
CA THR A 49 28.35 -32.84 -12.53
C THR A 49 29.01 -31.49 -12.27
N LYS A 50 29.19 -30.68 -13.33
CA LYS A 50 29.58 -29.29 -13.14
C LYS A 50 28.52 -28.69 -12.23
N LYS A 51 28.88 -28.29 -11.00
CA LYS A 51 28.06 -27.43 -10.19
C LYS A 51 27.88 -26.15 -11.02
N LYS A 52 26.67 -25.96 -11.57
CA LYS A 52 26.34 -24.68 -12.20
C LYS A 52 26.60 -23.64 -11.13
N THR A 53 27.67 -22.88 -11.29
CA THR A 53 27.87 -21.66 -10.51
C THR A 53 26.58 -20.85 -10.68
N PRO A 54 25.89 -20.49 -9.60
CA PRO A 54 24.68 -19.69 -9.72
C PRO A 54 25.05 -18.44 -10.52
N HIS A 55 24.41 -18.22 -11.66
CA HIS A 55 24.57 -16.97 -12.38
C HIS A 55 24.29 -15.84 -11.40
N ALA A 56 25.23 -14.93 -11.25
CA ALA A 56 25.01 -13.72 -10.48
C ALA A 56 23.79 -13.02 -11.11
N ILE A 57 22.67 -13.04 -10.38
CA ILE A 57 21.44 -12.41 -10.85
C ILE A 57 21.69 -10.92 -10.75
N TRP A 58 21.87 -10.25 -11.91
CA TRP A 58 22.23 -8.83 -12.02
C TRP A 58 21.24 -7.87 -11.28
N ASN A 59 19.99 -8.33 -11.07
CA ASN A 59 18.93 -7.58 -10.38
C ASN A 59 18.65 -8.12 -8.96
N LYS A 60 19.56 -8.92 -8.37
CA LYS A 60 19.43 -9.39 -6.99
C LYS A 60 19.43 -8.19 -6.06
N THR A 61 18.46 -8.15 -5.14
CA THR A 61 18.39 -7.14 -4.09
C THR A 61 19.69 -7.21 -3.24
N PRO A 62 20.34 -6.09 -2.97
CA PRO A 62 21.53 -6.05 -2.12
C PRO A 62 21.22 -6.59 -0.70
N GLU A 63 22.14 -7.34 -0.12
CA GLU A 63 21.96 -7.93 1.21
C GLU A 63 21.64 -6.90 2.31
N LYS A 64 22.23 -5.70 2.21
CA LYS A 64 21.92 -4.58 3.12
C LYS A 64 20.44 -4.22 3.07
N ILE A 65 19.85 -4.18 1.88
CA ILE A 65 18.45 -3.86 1.67
C ILE A 65 17.55 -5.01 2.13
N GLU A 66 17.94 -6.27 1.90
CA GLU A 66 17.21 -7.43 2.42
C GLU A 66 17.14 -7.43 3.95
N LYS A 67 18.24 -7.08 4.63
CA LYS A 67 18.26 -6.92 6.09
C LYS A 67 17.31 -5.83 6.56
N LYS A 68 17.26 -4.67 5.86
CA LYS A 68 16.33 -3.60 6.17
C LYS A 68 14.86 -3.98 5.92
N ILE A 69 14.56 -4.70 4.85
CA ILE A 69 13.22 -5.24 4.60
C ILE A 69 12.78 -6.15 5.75
N LYS A 70 13.68 -7.04 6.22
CA LYS A 70 13.42 -7.91 7.36
C LYS A 70 13.20 -7.10 8.65
N GLU A 71 14.04 -6.10 8.92
CA GLU A 71 13.94 -5.22 10.07
C GLU A 71 12.58 -4.49 10.09
N TYR A 72 12.20 -3.83 8.99
CA TYR A 72 10.91 -3.15 8.89
C TYR A 72 9.72 -4.12 9.04
N ARG A 73 9.82 -5.34 8.51
CA ARG A 73 8.77 -6.36 8.65
C ARG A 73 8.59 -6.81 10.09
N LEU A 74 9.66 -6.92 10.85
CA LEU A 74 9.69 -7.43 12.23
C LEU A 74 9.67 -6.33 13.30
N SER A 75 9.68 -5.05 12.91
CA SER A 75 9.79 -3.91 13.85
C SER A 75 8.66 -3.76 14.84
N GLY A 76 7.56 -4.51 14.70
CA GLY A 76 6.35 -4.31 15.51
C GLY A 76 5.56 -3.05 15.14
N ASP A 77 6.14 -2.13 14.38
CA ASP A 77 5.49 -0.89 13.95
C ASP A 77 4.47 -1.19 12.83
N PRO A 78 3.17 -1.01 13.10
CA PRO A 78 2.12 -1.30 12.14
C PRO A 78 2.25 -0.48 10.86
N PHE A 79 2.90 0.70 10.92
CA PHE A 79 3.09 1.58 9.78
C PHE A 79 4.22 1.13 8.85
N LYS A 80 5.06 0.17 9.25
CA LYS A 80 6.22 -0.30 8.50
C LYS A 80 6.09 -1.72 7.93
N GLN A 81 5.11 -2.50 8.36
CA GLN A 81 5.07 -3.95 8.11
C GLN A 81 4.56 -4.38 6.73
N SER A 82 3.69 -3.63 6.06
CA SER A 82 3.16 -4.06 4.76
C SER A 82 4.18 -3.86 3.64
N PRO A 83 4.19 -4.71 2.58
CA PRO A 83 5.14 -4.55 1.47
C PRO A 83 5.17 -3.16 0.86
N ALA A 84 3.99 -2.53 0.68
CA ALA A 84 3.89 -1.17 0.15
C ALA A 84 4.54 -0.15 1.08
N ARG A 85 4.38 -0.31 2.39
CA ARG A 85 4.98 0.60 3.37
C ARG A 85 6.49 0.39 3.51
N ILE A 86 6.93 -0.85 3.45
CA ILE A 86 8.36 -1.16 3.40
C ILE A 86 9.00 -0.50 2.17
N THR A 87 8.31 -0.53 1.00
CA THR A 87 8.76 0.19 -0.19
C THR A 87 8.93 1.69 0.07
N GLU A 88 7.93 2.32 0.72
CA GLU A 88 7.99 3.74 1.10
C GLU A 88 9.13 4.05 2.08
N GLN A 89 9.35 3.18 3.06
CA GLN A 89 10.44 3.35 4.04
C GLN A 89 11.83 3.21 3.40
N LEU A 90 12.00 2.24 2.50
CA LEU A 90 13.25 2.08 1.76
C LEU A 90 13.57 3.32 0.91
N GLU A 91 12.56 3.90 0.28
CA GLU A 91 12.74 5.12 -0.51
C GLU A 91 13.09 6.32 0.37
N ARG A 92 12.45 6.47 1.54
CA ARG A 92 12.68 7.60 2.44
C ARG A 92 13.99 7.52 3.21
N ASN A 93 14.26 6.35 3.80
CA ASN A 93 15.35 6.22 4.78
C ASN A 93 16.64 5.71 4.15
N GLU A 94 16.54 4.87 3.12
CA GLU A 94 17.70 4.25 2.49
C GLU A 94 17.95 4.79 1.08
N SER A 95 17.15 5.76 0.60
CA SER A 95 17.19 6.29 -0.78
C SER A 95 17.15 5.18 -1.84
N TYR A 96 16.56 4.03 -1.53
CA TYR A 96 16.50 2.85 -2.38
C TYR A 96 15.12 2.65 -2.97
N ILE A 97 15.04 2.80 -4.31
CA ILE A 97 13.79 2.68 -5.05
C ILE A 97 13.59 1.25 -5.52
N MET A 98 12.57 0.59 -5.00
CA MET A 98 12.18 -0.78 -5.34
C MET A 98 10.67 -0.86 -5.58
N ALA A 99 10.23 -1.75 -6.48
CA ALA A 99 8.81 -2.00 -6.64
C ALA A 99 8.25 -2.85 -5.48
N GLU A 100 6.96 -2.67 -5.16
CA GLU A 100 6.28 -3.48 -4.13
C GLU A 100 6.38 -5.00 -4.41
N SER A 101 6.34 -5.40 -5.70
CA SER A 101 6.54 -6.78 -6.11
C SER A 101 7.91 -7.32 -5.74
N GLY A 102 8.95 -6.49 -5.82
CA GLY A 102 10.29 -6.85 -5.40
C GLY A 102 10.39 -7.07 -3.90
N VAL A 103 9.78 -6.19 -3.09
CA VAL A 103 9.71 -6.39 -1.64
C VAL A 103 8.96 -7.68 -1.29
N LYS A 104 7.84 -7.96 -1.97
CA LYS A 104 7.11 -9.23 -1.77
C LYS A 104 7.96 -10.45 -2.07
N SER A 105 8.71 -10.46 -3.17
CA SER A 105 9.60 -11.55 -3.53
C SER A 105 10.70 -11.78 -2.50
N VAL A 106 11.25 -10.70 -1.94
CA VAL A 106 12.21 -10.80 -0.83
C VAL A 106 11.55 -11.38 0.42
N LEU A 107 10.37 -10.90 0.80
CA LEU A 107 9.62 -11.42 1.96
C LEU A 107 9.22 -12.88 1.79
N GLU A 108 8.84 -13.30 0.58
CA GLU A 108 8.57 -14.70 0.24
C GLU A 108 9.80 -15.59 0.44
N ARG A 109 10.95 -15.17 -0.09
CA ARG A 109 12.21 -15.89 0.06
C ARG A 109 12.65 -15.99 1.52
N LEU A 110 12.35 -14.96 2.34
CA LEU A 110 12.62 -14.95 3.77
C LEU A 110 11.56 -15.69 4.61
N GLY A 111 10.50 -16.24 3.99
CA GLY A 111 9.40 -16.89 4.71
C GLY A 111 8.54 -15.91 5.53
N LEU A 112 8.63 -14.60 5.24
CA LEU A 112 7.94 -13.53 5.97
C LEU A 112 6.71 -12.98 5.23
N ASN A 113 6.36 -13.57 4.09
CA ASN A 113 5.19 -13.17 3.32
C ASN A 113 3.97 -13.93 3.85
N GLY A 114 3.07 -13.24 4.57
CA GLY A 114 1.81 -13.83 5.00
C GLY A 114 0.90 -14.12 3.81
N MET A 115 0.01 -15.11 3.92
CA MET A 115 -0.97 -15.44 2.88
C MET A 115 -1.80 -14.21 2.52
N LEU A 116 -1.69 -13.75 1.28
CA LEU A 116 -2.55 -12.71 0.73
C LEU A 116 -3.90 -13.35 0.37
N ARG A 117 -4.96 -12.92 1.03
CA ARG A 117 -6.32 -13.31 0.62
C ARG A 117 -6.57 -12.82 -0.81
N PRO A 118 -7.08 -13.68 -1.72
CA PRO A 118 -7.41 -13.26 -3.07
C PRO A 118 -8.43 -12.12 -3.04
N ARG A 119 -8.16 -11.05 -3.79
CA ARG A 119 -9.10 -9.95 -3.92
C ARG A 119 -10.28 -10.39 -4.76
N ARG A 120 -11.49 -10.29 -4.24
CA ARG A 120 -12.72 -10.39 -5.06
C ARG A 120 -12.74 -9.19 -6.01
N LYS A 121 -12.81 -9.44 -7.31
CA LYS A 121 -13.04 -8.37 -8.31
C LYS A 121 -14.46 -7.87 -8.13
N ARG A 122 -14.62 -6.61 -7.75
CA ARG A 122 -15.91 -5.92 -7.70
C ARG A 122 -15.90 -4.86 -8.79
N TYR A 123 -16.91 -4.88 -9.63
CA TYR A 123 -17.11 -3.88 -10.66
C TYR A 123 -18.07 -2.82 -10.12
N HIS A 124 -17.57 -1.61 -9.87
CA HIS A 124 -18.39 -0.46 -9.55
C HIS A 124 -18.16 0.62 -10.59
N ILE A 125 -19.21 0.89 -11.36
CA ILE A 125 -19.28 2.07 -12.24
C ILE A 125 -19.82 3.20 -11.38
N ARG A 126 -18.98 4.12 -11.00
CA ARG A 126 -19.36 5.24 -10.16
C ARG A 126 -18.78 6.53 -10.70
N PRO A 127 -19.58 7.61 -10.79
CA PRO A 127 -19.06 8.93 -11.07
C PRO A 127 -18.01 9.30 -10.03
N LYS A 128 -16.80 9.55 -10.47
CA LYS A 128 -15.68 9.92 -9.60
C LYS A 128 -15.64 11.43 -9.47
N ALA A 129 -15.58 11.92 -8.23
CA ALA A 129 -15.28 13.33 -7.98
C ALA A 129 -13.96 13.72 -8.66
N GLU A 130 -13.94 14.86 -9.35
CA GLU A 130 -12.79 15.27 -10.15
C GLU A 130 -11.80 16.12 -9.35
N LYS A 131 -12.32 16.98 -8.47
CA LYS A 131 -11.53 17.98 -7.76
C LYS A 131 -11.70 17.84 -6.25
N PHE A 132 -10.68 18.29 -5.53
CA PHE A 132 -10.70 18.38 -4.07
C PHE A 132 -11.90 19.17 -3.58
N LEU A 133 -12.63 18.62 -2.60
CA LEU A 133 -13.89 19.16 -2.06
C LEU A 133 -15.06 19.25 -3.06
N ASP A 134 -15.04 18.49 -4.15
CA ASP A 134 -16.25 18.30 -4.94
C ASP A 134 -17.25 17.41 -4.19
N VAL A 135 -16.82 16.26 -3.70
CA VAL A 135 -17.64 15.35 -2.89
C VAL A 135 -16.87 14.92 -1.65
N ALA A 136 -17.46 15.07 -0.49
CA ALA A 136 -16.94 14.52 0.76
C ALA A 136 -17.86 13.39 1.25
N SER A 137 -17.31 12.20 1.41
CA SER A 137 -17.99 11.06 2.02
C SER A 137 -17.93 11.17 3.54
N LEU A 138 -19.02 10.87 4.21
CA LEU A 138 -19.15 10.91 5.67
C LEU A 138 -19.64 9.58 6.20
N ASP A 139 -19.01 9.11 7.30
CA ASP A 139 -19.44 7.90 7.99
C ASP A 139 -18.88 7.82 9.41
N ASP A 140 -19.48 7.00 10.25
CA ASP A 140 -19.11 6.77 11.65
C ASP A 140 -18.43 5.43 11.87
N ILE A 141 -17.45 5.40 12.80
CA ILE A 141 -16.95 4.16 13.40
C ILE A 141 -17.57 4.02 14.79
N GLU A 142 -18.23 2.90 15.04
CA GLU A 142 -18.92 2.62 16.31
C GLU A 142 -18.09 1.81 17.33
N PHE A 143 -16.77 1.75 17.25
CA PHE A 143 -16.01 0.81 18.09
C PHE A 143 -14.68 1.31 18.62
N ILE A 144 -14.74 2.24 19.55
CA ILE A 144 -13.61 2.41 20.47
C ILE A 144 -14.16 2.26 21.88
N ARG A 145 -13.73 1.23 22.60
CA ARG A 145 -14.13 1.07 23.99
C ARG A 145 -13.21 1.88 24.88
N VAL A 146 -13.66 3.04 25.28
CA VAL A 146 -13.09 3.80 26.41
C VAL A 146 -14.03 3.56 27.58
N LYS A 147 -13.64 2.70 28.53
CA LYS A 147 -14.47 2.44 29.71
C LYS A 147 -14.74 3.77 30.43
N PRO A 148 -15.98 4.05 30.88
CA PRO A 148 -17.14 3.14 30.87
C PRO A 148 -18.10 3.26 29.69
N ARG A 149 -17.78 4.03 28.64
CA ARG A 149 -18.72 4.33 27.54
C ARG A 149 -18.19 3.91 26.18
N ASP A 150 -19.12 3.61 25.26
CA ASP A 150 -18.78 3.43 23.86
C ASP A 150 -18.31 4.75 23.25
N THR A 151 -17.31 4.68 22.42
CA THR A 151 -16.70 5.84 21.77
C THR A 151 -16.88 5.73 20.26
N TYR A 152 -17.11 6.83 19.60
CA TYR A 152 -17.45 6.92 18.18
C TYR A 152 -16.45 7.83 17.47
N VAL A 153 -16.21 7.59 16.20
CA VAL A 153 -15.37 8.48 15.36
C VAL A 153 -16.15 8.90 14.13
N LEU A 154 -16.49 10.19 14.06
CA LEU A 154 -17.08 10.78 12.86
C LEU A 154 -15.99 11.13 11.86
N ASN A 155 -16.07 10.58 10.67
CA ASN A 155 -15.07 10.73 9.61
C ASN A 155 -15.63 11.45 8.39
N PHE A 156 -14.80 12.33 7.81
CA PHE A 156 -15.04 12.96 6.52
C PHE A 156 -13.82 12.70 5.62
N THR A 157 -14.07 12.21 4.41
CA THR A 157 -13.02 11.88 3.45
C THR A 157 -13.35 12.48 2.10
N ASP A 158 -12.41 13.18 1.48
CA ASP A 158 -12.54 13.67 0.12
C ASP A 158 -12.48 12.53 -0.89
N GLU A 159 -13.45 12.46 -1.81
CA GLU A 159 -13.54 11.37 -2.78
C GLU A 159 -12.51 11.49 -3.91
N ALA A 160 -12.17 12.69 -4.33
CA ALA A 160 -11.25 12.89 -5.44
C ALA A 160 -9.80 12.50 -5.08
N SER A 161 -9.39 12.82 -3.86
CA SER A 161 -8.00 12.65 -3.40
C SER A 161 -7.80 11.59 -2.34
N TYR A 162 -8.88 11.05 -1.76
CA TYR A 162 -8.86 10.19 -0.55
C TYR A 162 -8.25 10.88 0.68
N PHE A 163 -8.25 12.19 0.68
CA PHE A 163 -7.74 12.98 1.79
C PHE A 163 -8.73 12.90 2.97
N ALA A 164 -8.25 12.47 4.13
CA ALA A 164 -9.04 12.46 5.36
C ALA A 164 -9.19 13.90 5.88
N LEU A 165 -10.35 14.51 5.59
CA LEU A 165 -10.63 15.90 5.87
C LEU A 165 -10.74 16.18 7.37
N GLU A 166 -11.52 15.35 8.08
CA GLU A 166 -11.74 15.44 9.50
C GLU A 166 -12.04 14.06 10.09
N SER A 167 -11.57 13.82 11.31
CA SER A 167 -11.89 12.62 12.09
C SER A 167 -12.04 13.02 13.55
N LYS A 168 -13.26 12.94 14.09
CA LYS A 168 -13.55 13.42 15.44
C LYS A 168 -14.01 12.32 16.37
N VAL A 169 -13.24 12.09 17.44
CA VAL A 169 -13.55 11.14 18.51
C VAL A 169 -14.63 11.74 19.43
N ARG A 170 -15.57 10.90 19.87
CA ARG A 170 -16.73 11.33 20.65
C ARG A 170 -17.20 10.23 21.59
N ASP A 171 -17.83 10.64 22.70
CA ASP A 171 -18.41 9.77 23.72
C ASP A 171 -19.89 9.41 23.46
N HIS A 172 -20.43 9.83 22.33
CA HIS A 172 -21.80 9.61 21.94
C HIS A 172 -21.95 9.48 20.43
N ARG A 173 -23.01 8.82 19.99
CA ARG A 173 -23.34 8.64 18.57
C ARG A 173 -23.42 9.96 17.83
N THR A 174 -23.09 9.92 16.55
CA THR A 174 -23.19 11.10 15.70
C THR A 174 -24.61 11.65 15.68
N ASN A 175 -24.68 12.96 15.85
CA ASN A 175 -25.90 13.74 15.76
C ASN A 175 -25.73 14.90 14.79
N ALA A 176 -26.84 15.55 14.45
CA ALA A 176 -26.86 16.67 13.50
C ALA A 176 -25.89 17.81 13.85
N CYS A 177 -25.70 18.07 15.15
CA CYS A 177 -24.77 19.13 15.59
C CYS A 177 -23.31 18.77 15.35
N ALA A 178 -22.99 17.47 15.44
CA ALA A 178 -21.65 16.99 15.16
C ALA A 178 -21.28 17.11 13.68
N ILE A 179 -22.19 16.73 12.81
CA ILE A 179 -22.03 16.86 11.36
C ILE A 179 -21.80 18.34 11.00
N GLY A 180 -22.65 19.22 11.51
CA GLY A 180 -22.49 20.66 11.29
C GLY A 180 -21.17 21.21 11.81
N ARG A 181 -20.67 20.73 12.97
CA ARG A 181 -19.35 21.14 13.51
C ARG A 181 -18.22 20.62 12.63
N GLY A 182 -18.27 19.35 12.18
CA GLY A 182 -17.29 18.81 11.28
C GLY A 182 -17.20 19.58 9.96
N LEU A 183 -18.34 19.91 9.35
CA LEU A 183 -18.39 20.73 8.15
C LEU A 183 -17.80 22.15 8.37
N LYS A 184 -18.12 22.79 9.51
CA LYS A 184 -17.52 24.09 9.87
C LYS A 184 -16.01 23.99 10.04
N GLN A 185 -15.51 22.90 10.64
CA GLN A 185 -14.08 22.66 10.78
C GLN A 185 -13.40 22.46 9.41
N ILE A 186 -14.03 21.73 8.50
CA ILE A 186 -13.56 21.57 7.12
C ILE A 186 -13.46 22.95 6.44
N ARG A 187 -14.48 23.79 6.56
CA ARG A 187 -14.42 25.16 6.01
C ARG A 187 -13.30 25.98 6.64
N ALA A 188 -13.13 25.90 7.96
CA ALA A 188 -12.07 26.63 8.65
C ALA A 188 -10.67 26.18 8.19
N ASN A 189 -10.47 24.88 7.97
CA ASN A 189 -9.19 24.31 7.55
C ASN A 189 -8.88 24.55 6.06
N TYR A 190 -9.90 24.51 5.19
CA TYR A 190 -9.70 24.48 3.72
C TYR A 190 -10.35 25.67 2.99
N GLY A 191 -10.90 26.66 3.72
CA GLY A 191 -11.46 27.89 3.18
C GLY A 191 -12.86 27.76 2.57
N ARG A 192 -13.37 26.55 2.32
CA ARG A 192 -14.69 26.31 1.73
C ARG A 192 -15.32 25.03 2.26
N TYR A 193 -16.64 24.93 2.08
CA TYR A 193 -17.35 23.65 2.24
C TYR A 193 -17.14 22.75 1.04
N PRO A 194 -17.33 21.40 1.18
CA PRO A 194 -17.51 20.53 0.02
C PRO A 194 -18.78 20.95 -0.74
N LYS A 195 -18.78 20.77 -2.06
CA LYS A 195 -19.97 21.04 -2.89
C LYS A 195 -21.09 20.05 -2.58
N CYS A 196 -20.72 18.80 -2.39
CA CYS A 196 -21.62 17.71 -2.08
C CYS A 196 -21.09 16.90 -0.89
N ILE A 197 -21.99 16.45 -0.01
CA ILE A 197 -21.69 15.45 1.01
C ILE A 197 -22.41 14.16 0.67
N ARG A 198 -21.69 13.05 0.71
CA ARG A 198 -22.26 11.72 0.54
C ARG A 198 -22.41 11.04 1.88
N LEU A 199 -23.59 10.50 2.11
CA LEU A 199 -24.08 10.05 3.41
C LEU A 199 -24.73 8.70 3.26
N ASP A 200 -24.65 7.87 4.30
CA ASP A 200 -25.52 6.74 4.44
C ASP A 200 -26.96 7.17 4.80
N ASN A 201 -27.86 6.18 4.86
CA ASN A 201 -29.25 6.42 5.18
C ASN A 201 -29.56 6.54 6.68
N ALA A 202 -28.57 6.76 7.55
CA ALA A 202 -28.77 6.89 8.98
C ALA A 202 -29.69 8.08 9.35
N MET A 203 -30.46 7.91 10.43
CA MET A 203 -31.41 8.93 10.87
C MET A 203 -30.74 10.26 11.21
N ALA A 204 -29.55 10.23 11.77
CA ALA A 204 -28.79 11.45 12.09
C ALA A 204 -28.48 12.30 10.84
N HIS A 205 -28.23 11.65 9.71
CA HIS A 205 -27.92 12.30 8.44
C HIS A 205 -29.15 12.93 7.80
N LYS A 206 -30.34 12.38 8.05
CA LYS A 206 -31.66 12.90 7.57
C LYS A 206 -32.27 13.95 8.50
N ALA A 207 -31.59 14.31 9.58
CA ALA A 207 -32.10 15.28 10.53
C ALA A 207 -32.31 16.65 9.88
N ILE A 208 -33.45 17.28 10.14
CA ILE A 208 -33.84 18.59 9.59
C ILE A 208 -32.75 19.66 9.81
N LYS A 209 -32.04 19.60 10.94
CA LYS A 209 -30.94 20.52 11.25
C LYS A 209 -29.78 20.38 10.25
N VAL A 210 -29.44 19.15 9.81
CA VAL A 210 -28.39 18.90 8.79
C VAL A 210 -28.85 19.44 7.45
N ILE A 211 -30.10 19.10 7.06
CA ILE A 211 -30.68 19.55 5.79
C ILE A 211 -30.70 21.09 5.70
N LYS A 212 -31.19 21.75 6.76
CA LYS A 212 -31.19 23.23 6.84
C LYS A 212 -29.79 23.81 6.78
N PHE A 213 -28.82 23.19 7.47
CA PHE A 213 -27.41 23.62 7.42
C PHE A 213 -26.83 23.51 6.02
N CYS A 214 -27.00 22.36 5.37
CA CYS A 214 -26.50 22.13 4.01
C CYS A 214 -27.12 23.08 3.00
N ARG A 215 -28.44 23.27 3.05
CA ARG A 215 -29.16 24.21 2.17
C ARG A 215 -28.67 25.65 2.35
N LYS A 216 -28.49 26.11 3.61
CA LYS A 216 -27.98 27.44 3.92
C LYS A 216 -26.57 27.70 3.37
N ASN A 217 -25.75 26.66 3.27
CA ASN A 217 -24.35 26.76 2.85
C ASN A 217 -24.11 26.25 1.41
N ASN A 218 -25.17 26.04 0.63
CA ASN A 218 -25.11 25.52 -0.75
C ASN A 218 -24.33 24.19 -0.86
N ILE A 219 -24.58 23.28 0.09
CA ILE A 219 -23.99 21.93 0.09
C ILE A 219 -25.07 20.96 -0.39
N GLU A 220 -24.81 20.25 -1.47
CA GLU A 220 -25.66 19.16 -1.94
C GLU A 220 -25.57 17.96 -0.99
N MET A 221 -26.67 17.22 -0.87
CA MET A 221 -26.72 15.99 -0.08
C MET A 221 -27.03 14.81 -0.99
N ASP A 222 -26.09 13.88 -1.08
CA ASP A 222 -26.20 12.65 -1.87
C ASP A 222 -26.27 11.45 -0.91
N PHE A 223 -27.41 10.73 -0.93
CA PHE A 223 -27.60 9.54 -0.09
C PHE A 223 -27.28 8.29 -0.89
N ILE A 224 -26.45 7.43 -0.32
CA ILE A 224 -26.12 6.14 -0.94
C ILE A 224 -27.38 5.28 -1.10
N THR A 225 -27.38 4.43 -2.11
CA THR A 225 -28.45 3.45 -2.35
C THR A 225 -28.52 2.47 -1.19
N LYS A 226 -29.74 2.18 -0.70
CA LYS A 226 -29.93 1.24 0.40
C LYS A 226 -29.35 -0.15 0.03
N GLY A 227 -28.44 -0.66 0.85
CA GLY A 227 -27.77 -1.94 0.62
C GLY A 227 -26.57 -1.89 -0.32
N CYS A 228 -26.12 -0.70 -0.75
CA CYS A 228 -24.93 -0.49 -1.58
C CYS A 228 -23.85 0.27 -0.79
N PRO A 229 -23.22 -0.34 0.22
CA PRO A 229 -22.18 0.31 1.02
C PRO A 229 -20.99 0.74 0.15
N GLU A 230 -20.74 0.02 -0.93
CA GLU A 230 -19.66 0.33 -1.86
C GLU A 230 -19.73 1.74 -2.45
N GLU A 231 -20.89 2.38 -2.41
CA GLU A 231 -21.06 3.76 -2.82
C GLU A 231 -20.41 4.76 -1.86
N ASN A 232 -20.04 4.37 -0.65
CA ASN A 232 -19.33 5.19 0.33
C ASN A 232 -17.86 4.74 0.54
N TRP A 233 -17.31 3.99 -0.41
CA TRP A 233 -16.03 3.33 -0.28
C TRP A 233 -14.82 4.23 0.08
N PRO A 234 -14.73 5.54 -0.27
CA PRO A 234 -13.59 6.36 0.13
C PRO A 234 -13.48 6.47 1.65
N VAL A 235 -14.59 6.76 2.35
CA VAL A 235 -14.58 6.83 3.81
C VAL A 235 -14.48 5.44 4.43
N GLU A 236 -15.08 4.40 3.86
CA GLU A 236 -14.89 3.02 4.32
C GLU A 236 -13.43 2.57 4.19
N SER A 237 -12.77 2.95 3.11
CA SER A 237 -11.35 2.68 2.91
C SER A 237 -10.48 3.38 3.96
N TRP A 238 -10.80 4.61 4.30
CA TRP A 238 -10.17 5.34 5.40
C TRP A 238 -10.40 4.64 6.74
N GLN A 239 -11.65 4.34 7.08
CA GLN A 239 -12.03 3.65 8.31
C GLN A 239 -11.36 2.28 8.46
N ARG A 240 -11.30 1.50 7.38
CA ARG A 240 -10.59 0.20 7.38
C ARG A 240 -9.13 0.37 7.73
N ASN A 241 -8.46 1.36 7.14
CA ASN A 241 -7.07 1.63 7.46
C ASN A 241 -6.90 2.10 8.91
N LEU A 242 -7.78 2.98 9.38
CA LEU A 242 -7.77 3.48 10.75
C LEU A 242 -8.00 2.35 11.77
N ASN A 243 -8.97 1.47 11.49
CA ASN A 243 -9.24 0.30 12.32
C ASN A 243 -8.03 -0.64 12.39
N GLN A 244 -7.43 -0.96 11.25
CA GLN A 244 -6.31 -1.89 11.17
C GLN A 244 -5.00 -1.34 11.75
N ASP A 245 -4.75 -0.07 11.55
CA ASP A 245 -3.47 0.54 11.85
C ASP A 245 -3.45 1.23 13.23
N VAL A 246 -4.62 1.61 13.77
CA VAL A 246 -4.73 2.32 15.05
C VAL A 246 -5.65 1.57 16.02
N ILE A 247 -6.95 1.42 15.68
CA ILE A 247 -7.97 1.00 16.65
C ILE A 247 -7.74 -0.42 17.18
N TYR A 248 -7.40 -1.38 16.31
CA TYR A 248 -7.19 -2.78 16.73
C TYR A 248 -5.82 -3.05 17.35
N ARG A 249 -4.93 -2.07 17.35
CA ARG A 249 -3.55 -2.28 17.80
C ARG A 249 -3.21 -1.57 19.10
N HIS A 250 -4.02 -0.58 19.47
CA HIS A 250 -3.77 0.26 20.63
C HIS A 250 -4.98 0.29 21.55
N GLY A 251 -4.73 0.33 22.85
CA GLY A 251 -5.73 0.50 23.89
C GLY A 251 -5.48 1.83 24.61
N TYR A 252 -6.15 2.89 24.18
CA TYR A 252 -6.05 4.18 24.86
C TYR A 252 -7.14 4.32 25.92
N GLY A 253 -6.79 5.00 27.04
CA GLY A 253 -7.66 5.14 28.20
C GLY A 253 -8.64 6.31 28.09
N THR A 254 -8.34 7.33 27.28
CA THR A 254 -9.11 8.57 27.23
C THR A 254 -9.48 8.96 25.79
N ILE A 255 -10.58 9.73 25.65
CA ILE A 255 -11.01 10.31 24.35
C ILE A 255 -9.92 11.21 23.77
N ARG A 256 -9.18 11.93 24.63
CA ARG A 256 -8.11 12.80 24.19
C ARG A 256 -6.96 12.02 23.55
N GLU A 257 -6.50 10.97 24.19
CA GLU A 257 -5.44 10.11 23.65
C GLU A 257 -5.85 9.48 22.31
N TRP A 258 -7.10 9.02 22.23
CA TRP A 258 -7.65 8.52 20.95
C TRP A 258 -7.67 9.61 19.88
N GLN A 259 -8.06 10.85 20.21
CA GLN A 259 -8.06 11.95 19.25
C GLN A 259 -6.64 12.24 18.75
N GLU A 260 -5.67 12.31 19.65
CA GLU A 260 -4.25 12.57 19.33
C GLU A 260 -3.68 11.47 18.42
N ALA A 261 -3.95 10.20 18.72
CA ALA A 261 -3.53 9.07 17.91
C ALA A 261 -4.17 9.09 16.49
N ILE A 262 -5.47 9.37 16.41
CA ILE A 262 -6.20 9.47 15.15
C ILE A 262 -5.70 10.66 14.32
N ASP A 263 -5.44 11.80 14.94
CA ASP A 263 -4.92 12.99 14.26
C ASP A 263 -3.49 12.73 13.73
N THR A 264 -2.66 12.06 14.50
CA THR A 264 -1.32 11.63 14.08
C THR A 264 -1.40 10.68 12.88
N TYR A 265 -2.30 9.70 12.95
CA TYR A 265 -2.51 8.78 11.83
C TYR A 265 -3.10 9.48 10.61
N ARG A 266 -4.03 10.43 10.79
CA ARG A 266 -4.61 11.24 9.72
C ARG A 266 -3.52 12.05 9.01
N HIS A 267 -2.60 12.65 9.77
CA HIS A 267 -1.44 13.33 9.20
C HIS A 267 -0.58 12.37 8.38
N PHE A 268 -0.23 11.21 8.93
CA PHE A 268 0.52 10.18 8.21
C PHE A 268 -0.20 9.74 6.93
N HIS A 269 -1.51 9.46 6.99
CA HIS A 269 -2.30 9.06 5.84
C HIS A 269 -2.28 10.13 4.75
N ASN A 270 -2.53 11.37 5.11
CA ASN A 270 -2.66 12.45 4.15
C ASN A 270 -1.34 12.85 3.50
N HIS A 271 -0.25 12.90 4.25
CA HIS A 271 1.01 13.50 3.81
C HIS A 271 2.12 12.50 3.54
N LEU A 272 2.07 11.32 4.11
CA LEU A 272 3.15 10.35 4.05
C LEU A 272 2.76 9.04 3.35
N LYS A 273 1.53 8.58 3.50
CA LYS A 273 1.05 7.34 2.90
C LYS A 273 0.74 7.52 1.43
N ARG A 274 1.34 6.72 0.58
CA ARG A 274 1.09 6.75 -0.87
C ARG A 274 -0.13 5.91 -1.24
N LEU A 275 -0.95 6.42 -2.15
CA LEU A 275 -2.13 5.72 -2.63
C LEU A 275 -1.74 4.60 -3.60
N ARG A 276 -2.24 3.40 -3.33
CA ARG A 276 -2.01 2.24 -4.21
C ARG A 276 -2.75 2.35 -5.54
N SER A 277 -3.90 3.00 -5.53
CA SER A 277 -4.74 3.23 -6.72
C SER A 277 -4.18 4.29 -7.65
N ASP A 278 -3.29 5.16 -7.18
CA ASP A 278 -2.64 6.15 -8.01
C ASP A 278 -1.41 5.53 -8.72
N HIS A 279 -1.41 5.57 -10.06
CA HIS A 279 -0.31 5.03 -10.86
C HIS A 279 1.04 5.69 -10.57
N ILE A 280 1.00 6.94 -10.14
CA ILE A 280 2.18 7.75 -9.81
C ILE A 280 2.60 7.55 -8.35
N LYS A 281 1.73 6.94 -7.53
CA LYS A 281 1.98 6.72 -6.10
C LYS A 281 2.15 8.02 -5.31
N ARG A 282 1.27 8.98 -5.55
CA ARG A 282 1.18 10.22 -4.78
C ARG A 282 0.50 9.98 -3.43
N THR A 283 0.71 10.91 -2.52
CA THR A 283 -0.06 10.98 -1.28
C THR A 283 -1.42 11.66 -1.53
N PRO A 284 -2.43 11.47 -0.65
CA PRO A 284 -3.68 12.22 -0.72
C PRO A 284 -3.47 13.73 -0.81
N ALA A 285 -2.53 14.31 -0.06
CA ALA A 285 -2.23 15.73 -0.08
C ALA A 285 -1.67 16.20 -1.43
N GLU A 286 -0.78 15.42 -2.05
CA GLU A 286 -0.23 15.74 -3.38
C GLU A 286 -1.34 15.78 -4.44
N ILE A 287 -2.37 14.95 -4.29
CA ILE A 287 -3.52 14.94 -5.20
C ILE A 287 -4.46 16.10 -4.88
N ALA A 288 -4.84 16.28 -3.61
CA ALA A 288 -5.76 17.31 -3.16
C ALA A 288 -5.31 18.71 -3.54
N PHE A 289 -4.02 18.99 -3.40
CA PHE A 289 -3.44 20.32 -3.58
C PHE A 289 -2.63 20.47 -4.84
N ALA A 290 -2.66 19.49 -5.74
CA ALA A 290 -2.02 19.49 -7.05
C ALA A 290 -0.53 19.88 -6.99
N PHE A 291 0.22 19.32 -6.05
CA PHE A 291 1.67 19.48 -5.98
C PHE A 291 2.39 18.13 -6.06
N THR A 292 3.70 18.15 -6.17
CA THR A 292 4.53 16.95 -6.14
C THR A 292 5.70 17.17 -5.19
N SER A 293 5.78 16.37 -4.14
CA SER A 293 6.86 16.47 -3.16
C SER A 293 8.23 16.11 -3.79
N PRO A 294 9.34 16.64 -3.25
CA PRO A 294 10.69 16.33 -3.75
C PRO A 294 10.95 14.82 -3.82
N LEU A 295 10.45 14.06 -2.85
CA LEU A 295 10.57 12.61 -2.80
C LEU A 295 9.84 11.92 -3.96
N THR A 296 8.60 12.35 -4.26
CA THR A 296 7.83 11.83 -5.39
C THR A 296 8.47 12.24 -6.72
N GLN A 297 8.99 13.46 -6.82
CA GLN A 297 9.74 13.91 -8.00
C GLN A 297 11.01 13.06 -8.25
N ALA A 298 11.80 12.80 -7.21
CA ALA A 298 12.98 11.94 -7.30
C ALA A 298 12.63 10.53 -7.80
N ARG A 299 11.55 9.93 -7.25
CA ARG A 299 11.04 8.63 -7.67
C ARG A 299 10.59 8.63 -9.12
N LEU A 300 9.85 9.64 -9.57
CA LEU A 300 9.40 9.76 -10.94
C LEU A 300 10.58 9.89 -11.92
N LYS A 301 11.59 10.72 -11.59
CA LYS A 301 12.83 10.85 -12.36
C LYS A 301 13.57 9.52 -12.46
N ALA A 302 13.68 8.76 -11.36
CA ALA A 302 14.31 7.44 -11.36
C ALA A 302 13.52 6.41 -12.21
N THR A 303 12.18 6.49 -12.20
CA THR A 303 11.34 5.64 -13.04
C THR A 303 11.51 5.94 -14.52
N LEU A 304 11.62 7.21 -14.91
CA LEU A 304 11.88 7.63 -16.28
C LEU A 304 13.25 7.13 -16.80
N LYS A 305 14.28 7.18 -15.96
CA LYS A 305 15.60 6.64 -16.32
C LYS A 305 15.59 5.14 -16.62
N ARG A 306 14.64 4.38 -16.03
CA ARG A 306 14.54 2.93 -16.21
C ARG A 306 13.65 2.49 -17.38
N LYS A 307 12.70 3.33 -17.81
CA LYS A 307 11.74 3.00 -18.86
C LYS A 307 11.88 3.99 -20.01
N HIS A 308 12.34 3.52 -21.15
CA HIS A 308 12.36 4.30 -22.40
C HIS A 308 10.95 4.58 -22.99
N CYS A 309 9.87 4.19 -22.31
CA CYS A 309 8.51 4.30 -22.82
C CYS A 309 7.61 5.09 -21.85
N GLY A 310 6.88 6.09 -22.36
CA GLY A 310 5.86 6.84 -21.58
C GLY A 310 6.31 8.18 -20.99
N GLN A 311 7.23 8.89 -21.62
CA GLN A 311 7.82 10.15 -21.12
C GLN A 311 6.81 11.27 -20.84
N THR A 312 5.78 11.45 -21.68
CA THR A 312 4.88 12.61 -21.64
C THR A 312 3.97 12.67 -20.41
N ALA A 313 3.41 11.53 -19.98
CA ALA A 313 2.49 11.49 -18.83
C ALA A 313 3.20 11.77 -17.49
N VAL A 314 4.43 11.26 -17.31
CA VAL A 314 5.20 11.43 -16.08
C VAL A 314 5.83 12.83 -16.01
N GLN A 315 6.27 13.40 -17.13
CA GLN A 315 6.85 14.74 -17.20
C GLN A 315 5.89 15.83 -16.70
N LYS A 316 4.60 15.68 -16.98
CA LYS A 316 3.54 16.58 -16.50
C LYS A 316 3.51 16.72 -14.98
N PHE A 317 3.82 15.64 -14.24
CA PHE A 317 3.79 15.62 -12.78
C PHE A 317 5.11 16.05 -12.14
N ILE A 318 6.25 15.91 -12.85
CA ILE A 318 7.55 16.41 -12.38
C ILE A 318 7.55 17.93 -12.32
N ASN A 319 6.82 18.59 -13.23
CA ASN A 319 6.76 20.04 -13.34
C ASN A 319 5.71 20.69 -12.39
N LEU A 320 4.98 19.91 -11.60
CA LEU A 320 4.12 20.48 -10.56
C LEU A 320 4.95 21.14 -9.45
N PRO A 321 4.43 22.20 -8.81
CA PRO A 321 5.13 22.88 -7.73
C PRO A 321 5.46 21.93 -6.58
N SER A 322 6.60 22.12 -5.95
CA SER A 322 7.09 21.29 -4.83
C SER A 322 6.36 21.57 -3.50
N GLN A 323 5.67 22.69 -3.42
CA GLN A 323 4.86 23.08 -2.24
C GLN A 323 3.55 23.72 -2.68
N PRO A 324 2.43 23.51 -1.94
CA PRO A 324 1.18 24.19 -2.22
C PRO A 324 1.31 25.68 -1.93
N LYS A 325 0.95 26.51 -2.93
CA LYS A 325 1.10 27.98 -2.83
C LYS A 325 0.22 28.65 -1.75
N TYR A 326 -0.85 28.00 -1.27
CA TYR A 326 -1.85 28.64 -0.40
C TYR A 326 -2.56 27.65 0.53
N ILE A 327 -1.88 27.06 1.50
CA ILE A 327 -2.61 26.42 2.61
C ILE A 327 -1.79 26.62 3.88
N LYS A 328 -2.32 27.40 4.81
CA LYS A 328 -1.91 27.31 6.22
C LYS A 328 -2.30 25.91 6.69
N MET A 329 -1.38 24.97 6.56
CA MET A 329 -1.52 23.70 7.24
C MET A 329 -1.64 23.99 8.73
N PRO A 330 -2.64 23.47 9.44
CA PRO A 330 -2.59 23.51 10.88
C PRO A 330 -1.28 22.86 11.29
N TYR A 331 -0.45 23.60 11.99
CA TYR A 331 0.85 23.16 12.48
C TYR A 331 0.63 22.06 13.50
N PHE A 332 0.63 20.82 13.07
CA PHE A 332 0.80 19.70 13.97
C PHE A 332 2.29 19.57 14.28
N LYS A 333 2.68 19.89 15.52
CA LYS A 333 3.96 19.41 16.04
C LYS A 333 3.91 17.86 15.98
N PRO A 334 4.74 17.18 15.20
CA PRO A 334 4.82 15.74 15.32
C PRO A 334 5.26 15.41 16.74
N LEU A 335 4.51 14.56 17.42
CA LEU A 335 4.98 13.98 18.68
C LEU A 335 6.31 13.29 18.39
N PRO A 336 7.34 13.49 19.23
CA PRO A 336 8.62 12.84 19.05
C PRO A 336 8.39 11.33 19.06
N VAL A 337 8.99 10.63 18.12
CA VAL A 337 8.85 9.17 17.91
C VAL A 337 9.27 8.37 19.16
N SER A 338 10.03 8.97 20.07
CA SER A 338 10.47 8.42 21.36
C SER A 338 9.34 8.22 22.38
N GLU A 339 8.20 8.90 22.24
CA GLU A 339 7.09 8.78 23.20
C GLU A 339 6.00 7.78 22.75
N MET A 340 6.11 7.20 21.56
CA MET A 340 5.15 6.21 21.06
C MET A 340 5.44 4.75 21.47
N CYS A 341 6.54 4.50 22.18
CA CYS A 341 7.02 3.14 22.44
C CYS A 341 7.19 2.78 23.90
N VAL A 342 6.58 3.48 24.86
CA VAL A 342 6.65 3.08 26.26
C VAL A 342 5.26 3.07 26.87
N SER A 343 4.64 1.93 26.88
CA SER A 343 3.91 1.25 27.96
C SER A 343 3.02 0.13 27.39
#